data_ebc21f304d7ba5673732f2043ac1fcf5
#
_entry.id   ebc21f304d7ba5673732f2043ac1fcf5
#
_cell.length_a   1.000
_cell.length_b   1.000
_cell.length_c   1.000
_cell.angle_alpha   90.00
_cell.angle_beta   90.00
_cell.angle_gamma   90.00
#
_symmetry.space_group_name_H-M   'P 1'
#
loop_
_entity.id
_entity.type
_entity.pdbx_description
1 polymer ?
#
loop_
_entity_poly.entity_id
_entity_poly.type
_entity_poly.pdbx_seq_one_letter_code
_entity_poly.pdbx_strand_id
1 'polypeptide(L)'
;MINAVLVFNGQGQPRLTKFYTQLETSIQQRLISEIFTLVSNRPDGACNFLPLPPILAASGTSQSASEPHNDVPSLVTYRHYATLYFIIISTSTESPLALLDLIQVYVESLDKLFENVCELDLIFNFETLHSALSEMIVGGVVIETNMDRIVSGVKAQGTVAKRPVNEARPSGLGAGLGGTFVWPGR
;
A
#
# COMPACT_ATOMS: atom_id res chain seq x y z
N MET A 1 11.23 -2.04 -10.65
CA MET A 1 9.98 -1.42 -10.15
C MET A 1 9.21 -2.43 -9.31
N ILE A 2 8.56 -1.99 -8.24
CA ILE A 2 7.68 -2.84 -7.42
C ILE A 2 6.32 -2.90 -8.09
N ASN A 3 5.80 -4.10 -8.31
CA ASN A 3 4.51 -4.32 -8.99
C ASN A 3 3.38 -4.55 -7.98
N ALA A 4 3.67 -5.24 -6.86
CA ALA A 4 2.68 -5.45 -5.81
C ALA A 4 3.34 -5.65 -4.45
N VAL A 5 2.61 -5.30 -3.38
CA VAL A 5 2.91 -5.63 -1.99
C VAL A 5 1.71 -6.35 -1.39
N LEU A 6 1.97 -7.52 -0.81
CA LEU A 6 0.95 -8.41 -0.26
C LEU A 6 1.33 -8.79 1.17
N VAL A 7 0.34 -8.86 2.06
CA VAL A 7 0.51 -9.40 3.41
C VAL A 7 -0.57 -10.45 3.64
N PHE A 8 -0.16 -11.64 4.07
CA PHE A 8 -1.05 -12.77 4.39
C PHE A 8 -0.85 -13.23 5.81
N ASN A 9 -1.90 -13.81 6.37
CA ASN A 9 -1.76 -14.62 7.57
C ASN A 9 -1.36 -16.08 7.24
N GLY A 10 -1.09 -16.89 8.25
CA GLY A 10 -0.72 -18.32 8.08
C GLY A 10 -1.80 -19.18 7.41
N GLN A 11 -3.03 -18.71 7.32
CA GLN A 11 -4.16 -19.38 6.68
C GLN A 11 -4.37 -18.93 5.21
N GLY A 12 -3.54 -18.02 4.70
CA GLY A 12 -3.65 -17.51 3.34
C GLY A 12 -4.67 -16.39 3.15
N GLN A 13 -5.20 -15.85 4.23
CA GLN A 13 -6.09 -14.72 4.15
C GLN A 13 -5.29 -13.44 3.93
N PRO A 14 -5.56 -12.67 2.87
CA PRO A 14 -4.88 -11.42 2.63
C PRO A 14 -5.29 -10.36 3.68
N ARG A 15 -4.31 -9.71 4.30
CA ARG A 15 -4.49 -8.61 5.24
C ARG A 15 -4.20 -7.26 4.61
N LEU A 16 -3.31 -7.26 3.60
CA LEU A 16 -3.04 -6.11 2.77
C LEU A 16 -2.75 -6.59 1.34
N THR A 17 -3.34 -5.92 0.36
CA THR A 17 -3.04 -6.11 -1.05
C THR A 17 -2.93 -4.76 -1.72
N LYS A 18 -1.75 -4.44 -2.23
CA LYS A 18 -1.49 -3.21 -2.98
C LYS A 18 -0.84 -3.56 -4.31
N PHE A 19 -1.54 -3.27 -5.39
CA PHE A 19 -1.01 -3.39 -6.75
C PHE A 19 -0.66 -2.01 -7.28
N TYR A 20 0.53 -1.87 -7.83
CA TYR A 20 0.98 -0.65 -8.50
C TYR A 20 0.83 -0.75 -10.01
N THR A 21 0.64 -1.97 -10.52
CA THR A 21 0.36 -2.26 -11.93
C THR A 21 -1.14 -2.51 -12.08
N GLN A 22 -1.73 -2.00 -13.16
CA GLN A 22 -3.14 -2.27 -13.48
C GLN A 22 -3.28 -3.73 -13.95
N LEU A 23 -3.97 -4.51 -13.16
CA LEU A 23 -4.29 -5.90 -13.43
C LEU A 23 -5.80 -6.11 -13.31
N GLU A 24 -6.35 -6.95 -14.16
CA GLU A 24 -7.75 -7.40 -14.05
C GLU A 24 -7.97 -8.11 -12.70
N THR A 25 -9.14 -7.93 -12.09
CA THR A 25 -9.46 -8.51 -10.77
C THR A 25 -9.34 -10.03 -10.73
N SER A 26 -9.71 -10.71 -11.81
CA SER A 26 -9.54 -12.16 -11.96
C SER A 26 -8.07 -12.59 -11.87
N ILE A 27 -7.18 -11.84 -12.50
CA ILE A 27 -5.74 -12.08 -12.49
C ILE A 27 -5.17 -11.78 -11.11
N GLN A 28 -5.61 -10.69 -10.46
CA GLN A 28 -5.19 -10.36 -9.10
C GLN A 28 -5.53 -11.48 -8.11
N GLN A 29 -6.76 -11.99 -8.13
CA GLN A 29 -7.20 -13.07 -7.26
C GLN A 29 -6.41 -14.36 -7.49
N ARG A 30 -6.17 -14.71 -8.74
CA ARG A 30 -5.36 -15.86 -9.09
C ARG A 30 -3.92 -15.69 -8.61
N LEU A 31 -3.31 -14.54 -8.84
CA LEU A 31 -1.95 -14.21 -8.41
C LEU A 31 -1.83 -14.30 -6.88
N ILE A 32 -2.77 -13.75 -6.13
CA ILE A 32 -2.84 -13.83 -4.67
C ILE A 32 -2.81 -15.29 -4.20
N SER A 33 -3.67 -16.14 -4.76
CA SER A 33 -3.77 -17.57 -4.39
C SER A 33 -2.49 -18.35 -4.72
N GLU A 34 -1.94 -18.17 -5.92
CA GLU A 34 -0.75 -18.88 -6.36
C GLU A 34 0.51 -18.46 -5.59
N ILE A 35 0.69 -17.15 -5.33
CA ILE A 35 1.82 -16.65 -4.54
C ILE A 35 1.77 -17.18 -3.12
N PHE A 36 0.61 -17.18 -2.47
CA PHE A 36 0.49 -17.75 -1.13
C PHE A 36 0.88 -19.23 -1.11
N THR A 37 0.39 -20.02 -2.07
CA THR A 37 0.72 -21.45 -2.18
C THR A 37 2.23 -21.68 -2.38
N LEU A 38 2.89 -20.84 -3.17
CA LEU A 38 4.33 -20.92 -3.39
C LEU A 38 5.15 -20.60 -2.13
N VAL A 39 4.71 -19.60 -1.35
CA VAL A 39 5.46 -19.15 -0.17
C VAL A 39 5.18 -20.05 1.04
N SER A 40 3.93 -20.45 1.27
CA SER A 40 3.54 -21.23 2.46
C SER A 40 4.10 -22.66 2.49
N ASN A 41 4.37 -23.25 1.33
CA ASN A 41 4.90 -24.60 1.21
C ASN A 41 6.44 -24.70 1.36
N ARG A 42 7.12 -23.57 1.64
CA ARG A 42 8.58 -23.55 1.74
C ARG A 42 9.05 -23.88 3.16
N PRO A 43 10.13 -24.66 3.29
CA PRO A 43 10.76 -24.91 4.59
C PRO A 43 11.37 -23.62 5.16
N ASP A 44 11.45 -23.51 6.47
CA ASP A 44 11.93 -22.32 7.20
C ASP A 44 13.35 -21.85 6.82
N GLY A 45 14.20 -22.78 6.36
CA GLY A 45 15.57 -22.46 5.93
C GLY A 45 15.71 -22.13 4.42
N ALA A 46 14.61 -22.02 3.69
CA ALA A 46 14.68 -21.74 2.26
C ALA A 46 14.99 -20.28 1.95
N CYS A 47 15.58 -20.05 0.78
CA CYS A 47 15.87 -18.71 0.27
C CYS A 47 14.58 -17.85 0.16
N ASN A 48 14.66 -16.59 0.59
CA ASN A 48 13.54 -15.64 0.60
C ASN A 48 13.20 -15.07 -0.79
N PHE A 49 13.83 -15.58 -1.83
CA PHE A 49 13.64 -15.13 -3.20
C PHE A 49 13.11 -16.28 -4.06
N LEU A 50 12.13 -15.95 -4.90
CA LEU A 50 11.49 -16.87 -5.82
C LEU A 50 11.32 -16.22 -7.19
N PRO A 51 11.56 -16.93 -8.27
CA PRO A 51 11.11 -16.48 -9.57
C PRO A 51 9.56 -16.52 -9.61
N LEU A 52 8.96 -15.51 -10.23
CA LEU A 52 7.52 -15.51 -10.48
C LEU A 52 7.21 -16.59 -11.53
N PRO A 53 6.17 -17.43 -11.33
CA PRO A 53 5.76 -18.39 -12.34
C PRO A 53 5.44 -17.72 -13.68
N PRO A 54 5.87 -18.29 -14.82
CA PRO A 54 5.70 -17.65 -16.14
C PRO A 54 4.23 -17.44 -16.52
N ILE A 55 3.32 -18.24 -16.00
CA ILE A 55 1.88 -18.07 -16.19
C ILE A 55 1.38 -16.73 -15.63
N LEU A 56 1.97 -16.26 -14.54
CA LEU A 56 1.61 -15.00 -13.91
C LEU A 56 2.38 -13.82 -14.52
N ALA A 57 3.58 -14.05 -15.01
CA ALA A 57 4.36 -13.03 -15.72
C ALA A 57 3.71 -12.66 -17.08
N ALA A 58 3.08 -13.62 -17.75
CA ALA A 58 2.45 -13.42 -19.07
C ALA A 58 1.08 -12.73 -19.01
N SER A 59 0.41 -12.72 -17.87
CA SER A 59 -0.95 -12.17 -17.73
C SER A 59 -1.03 -10.65 -17.73
N GLY A 60 0.10 -9.96 -17.67
CA GLY A 60 0.17 -8.48 -17.59
C GLY A 60 0.33 -7.76 -18.93
N THR A 61 0.50 -8.46 -20.05
CA THR A 61 0.75 -7.81 -21.34
C THR A 61 -0.14 -8.38 -22.43
N SER A 62 -1.27 -7.74 -22.66
CA SER A 62 -1.94 -7.79 -23.96
C SER A 62 -1.05 -7.11 -25.01
N GLN A 63 -0.41 -7.94 -25.83
CA GLN A 63 0.02 -7.64 -27.21
C GLN A 63 0.62 -6.24 -27.50
N SER A 64 1.93 -6.10 -27.29
CA SER A 64 2.77 -5.42 -28.30
C SER A 64 4.18 -6.03 -28.25
N ALA A 65 4.45 -6.91 -29.19
CA ALA A 65 5.69 -7.67 -29.31
C ALA A 65 6.80 -6.84 -29.96
N SER A 66 7.23 -5.73 -29.38
CA SER A 66 8.29 -4.93 -30.03
C SER A 66 9.25 -4.17 -29.12
N GLU A 67 9.16 -4.27 -27.78
CA GLU A 67 10.19 -3.69 -26.92
C GLU A 67 10.63 -4.69 -25.84
N PRO A 68 11.92 -4.79 -25.49
CA PRO A 68 12.39 -5.59 -24.36
C PRO A 68 11.92 -4.92 -23.07
N HIS A 69 10.70 -5.25 -22.61
CA HIS A 69 10.14 -4.69 -21.40
C HIS A 69 10.87 -5.24 -20.16
N ASN A 70 11.76 -4.44 -19.62
CA ASN A 70 12.36 -4.65 -18.29
C ASN A 70 11.33 -4.54 -17.13
N ASP A 71 10.07 -4.24 -17.43
CA ASP A 71 9.01 -4.00 -16.44
C ASP A 71 8.13 -5.21 -16.14
N VAL A 72 8.45 -6.38 -16.70
CA VAL A 72 7.70 -7.59 -16.42
C VAL A 72 7.98 -8.07 -14.99
N PRO A 73 6.93 -8.33 -14.16
CA PRO A 73 7.10 -8.92 -12.84
C PRO A 73 7.84 -10.27 -12.97
N SER A 74 8.92 -10.43 -12.24
CA SER A 74 9.76 -11.64 -12.38
C SER A 74 10.26 -12.19 -11.06
N LEU A 75 10.25 -11.40 -10.00
CA LEU A 75 10.82 -11.73 -8.70
C LEU A 75 9.77 -11.60 -7.60
N VAL A 76 9.70 -12.62 -6.76
CA VAL A 76 8.96 -12.63 -5.50
C VAL A 76 9.95 -12.63 -4.36
N THR A 77 9.92 -11.58 -3.55
CA THR A 77 10.69 -11.46 -2.31
C THR A 77 9.74 -11.55 -1.14
N TYR A 78 10.02 -12.41 -0.17
CA TYR A 78 9.13 -12.57 0.98
C TYR A 78 9.91 -12.69 2.29
N ARG A 79 9.25 -12.37 3.39
CA ARG A 79 9.73 -12.61 4.74
C ARG A 79 8.57 -12.97 5.65
N HIS A 80 8.84 -13.87 6.58
CA HIS A 80 7.85 -14.34 7.55
C HIS A 80 8.17 -13.73 8.91
N TYR A 81 7.19 -13.06 9.51
CA TYR A 81 7.26 -12.51 10.87
C TYR A 81 6.08 -13.01 11.68
N ALA A 82 6.34 -13.76 12.73
CA ALA A 82 5.34 -14.41 13.57
C ALA A 82 4.33 -15.23 12.73
N THR A 83 3.12 -14.76 12.56
CA THR A 83 2.05 -15.42 11.79
C THR A 83 1.81 -14.78 10.42
N LEU A 84 2.60 -13.78 10.03
CA LEU A 84 2.37 -12.96 8.85
C LEU A 84 3.47 -13.14 7.80
N TYR A 85 3.06 -13.29 6.56
CA TYR A 85 3.93 -13.29 5.39
C TYR A 85 3.88 -11.94 4.70
N PHE A 86 5.01 -11.26 4.60
CA PHE A 86 5.18 -10.03 3.85
C PHE A 86 5.84 -10.35 2.52
N ILE A 87 5.21 -9.97 1.43
CA ILE A 87 5.60 -10.37 0.08
C ILE A 87 5.65 -9.14 -0.81
N ILE A 88 6.74 -9.00 -1.57
CA ILE A 88 6.90 -7.99 -2.61
C ILE A 88 7.12 -8.69 -3.95
N ILE A 89 6.34 -8.29 -4.94
CA ILE A 89 6.51 -8.70 -6.34
C ILE A 89 7.15 -7.54 -7.08
N SER A 90 8.26 -7.81 -7.74
CA SER A 90 9.04 -6.79 -8.45
C SER A 90 9.55 -7.26 -9.80
N THR A 91 10.05 -6.32 -10.59
CA THR A 91 10.81 -6.60 -11.80
C THR A 91 12.21 -7.10 -11.47
N SER A 92 12.86 -7.75 -12.42
CA SER A 92 14.25 -8.24 -12.28
C SER A 92 15.30 -7.13 -12.09
N THR A 93 14.91 -5.88 -12.35
CA THR A 93 15.80 -4.71 -12.19
C THR A 93 15.99 -4.27 -10.74
N GLU A 94 15.10 -4.73 -9.83
CA GLU A 94 15.22 -4.41 -8.42
C GLU A 94 16.22 -5.32 -7.70
N SER A 95 16.91 -4.77 -6.70
CA SER A 95 17.80 -5.56 -5.85
C SER A 95 16.98 -6.38 -4.86
N PRO A 96 17.07 -7.72 -4.88
CA PRO A 96 16.34 -8.57 -3.94
C PRO A 96 16.68 -8.29 -2.47
N LEU A 97 17.93 -7.97 -2.18
CA LEU A 97 18.37 -7.63 -0.83
C LEU A 97 17.77 -6.31 -0.35
N ALA A 98 17.71 -5.29 -1.22
CA ALA A 98 17.07 -4.03 -0.88
C ALA A 98 15.57 -4.20 -0.61
N LEU A 99 14.90 -5.14 -1.30
CA LEU A 99 13.50 -5.45 -1.03
C LEU A 99 13.30 -6.16 0.31
N LEU A 100 14.24 -7.00 0.76
CA LEU A 100 14.19 -7.58 2.11
C LEU A 100 14.37 -6.51 3.20
N ASP A 101 15.28 -5.57 3.01
CA ASP A 101 15.45 -4.44 3.91
C ASP A 101 14.20 -3.54 3.93
N LEU A 102 13.57 -3.34 2.77
CA LEU A 102 12.32 -2.58 2.66
C LEU A 102 11.18 -3.25 3.44
N ILE A 103 11.05 -4.59 3.36
CA ILE A 103 10.08 -5.34 4.18
C ILE A 103 10.37 -5.13 5.66
N GLN A 104 11.62 -5.18 6.07
CA GLN A 104 11.99 -4.98 7.47
C GLN A 104 11.64 -3.57 7.95
N VAL A 105 11.99 -2.53 7.20
CA VAL A 105 11.61 -1.15 7.52
C VAL A 105 10.10 -0.99 7.64
N TYR A 106 9.33 -1.64 6.76
CA TYR A 106 7.87 -1.60 6.83
C TYR A 106 7.36 -2.24 8.12
N VAL A 107 7.82 -3.45 8.47
CA VAL A 107 7.41 -4.15 9.70
C VAL A 107 7.79 -3.36 10.94
N GLU A 108 9.01 -2.84 11.02
CA GLU A 108 9.48 -2.01 12.15
C GLU A 108 8.68 -0.71 12.27
N SER A 109 8.29 -0.10 11.14
CA SER A 109 7.43 1.09 11.13
C SER A 109 6.04 0.79 11.68
N LEU A 110 5.46 -0.38 11.32
CA LEU A 110 4.19 -0.84 11.86
C LEU A 110 4.28 -1.14 13.36
N ASP A 111 5.37 -1.80 13.78
CA ASP A 111 5.59 -2.10 15.21
C ASP A 111 5.68 -0.82 16.05
N LYS A 112 6.31 0.22 15.51
CA LYS A 112 6.40 1.54 16.18
C LYS A 112 5.09 2.31 16.17
N LEU A 113 4.22 2.05 15.19
CA LEU A 113 2.89 2.68 15.12
C LEU A 113 1.87 2.03 16.06
N PHE A 114 1.96 0.70 16.24
CA PHE A 114 0.99 -0.11 16.99
C PHE A 114 1.50 -0.62 18.34
N GLU A 115 2.76 -0.33 18.73
CA GLU A 115 3.34 -0.78 20.02
C GLU A 115 3.23 -2.30 20.22
N ASN A 116 3.87 -3.09 19.35
CA ASN A 116 3.80 -4.53 19.15
C ASN A 116 2.68 -4.95 18.20
N VAL A 117 2.95 -4.80 16.92
CA VAL A 117 2.00 -5.12 15.84
C VAL A 117 1.56 -6.59 15.87
N CYS A 118 0.26 -6.80 15.84
CA CYS A 118 -0.35 -8.12 15.71
C CYS A 118 -1.30 -8.19 14.51
N GLU A 119 -1.77 -9.40 14.17
CA GLU A 119 -2.68 -9.59 13.04
C GLU A 119 -3.98 -8.79 13.18
N LEU A 120 -4.49 -8.62 14.40
CA LEU A 120 -5.71 -7.84 14.66
C LEU A 120 -5.53 -6.37 14.33
N ASP A 121 -4.34 -5.80 14.60
CA ASP A 121 -4.04 -4.41 14.24
C ASP A 121 -4.10 -4.19 12.73
N LEU A 122 -3.65 -5.18 11.94
CA LEU A 122 -3.72 -5.13 10.50
C LEU A 122 -5.19 -5.12 9.99
N ILE A 123 -6.06 -5.83 10.67
CA ILE A 123 -7.48 -5.92 10.31
C ILE A 123 -8.21 -4.61 10.64
N PHE A 124 -8.01 -4.09 11.84
CA PHE A 124 -8.78 -2.94 12.32
C PHE A 124 -8.21 -1.58 11.88
N ASN A 125 -6.93 -1.52 11.57
CA ASN A 125 -6.23 -0.28 11.20
C ASN A 125 -5.66 -0.33 9.77
N PHE A 126 -6.41 -0.91 8.83
CA PHE A 126 -5.93 -1.07 7.45
C PHE A 126 -5.55 0.26 6.78
N GLU A 127 -6.22 1.37 7.14
CA GLU A 127 -5.89 2.71 6.64
C GLU A 127 -4.47 3.13 7.05
N THR A 128 -4.09 2.83 8.29
CA THR A 128 -2.74 3.13 8.79
C THR A 128 -1.68 2.29 8.07
N LEU A 129 -1.98 1.02 7.77
CA LEU A 129 -1.10 0.17 6.97
C LEU A 129 -0.88 0.75 5.57
N HIS A 130 -1.98 1.11 4.90
CA HIS A 130 -1.92 1.71 3.57
C HIS A 130 -1.21 3.07 3.56
N SER A 131 -1.41 3.89 4.60
CA SER A 131 -0.72 5.16 4.77
C SER A 131 0.79 4.95 4.92
N ALA A 132 1.22 4.02 5.80
CA ALA A 132 2.63 3.71 5.99
C ALA A 132 3.28 3.21 4.68
N LEU A 133 2.59 2.34 3.95
CA LEU A 133 3.08 1.86 2.66
C LEU A 133 3.14 2.97 1.61
N SER A 134 2.20 3.92 1.64
CA SER A 134 2.16 5.05 0.71
C SER A 134 3.25 6.10 0.98
N GLU A 135 3.69 6.24 2.24
CA GLU A 135 4.87 7.04 2.59
C GLU A 135 6.18 6.40 2.07
N MET A 136 6.21 5.08 1.94
CA MET A 136 7.39 4.36 1.49
C MET A 136 7.46 4.19 -0.02
N ILE A 137 6.32 3.87 -0.66
CA ILE A 137 6.26 3.46 -2.07
C ILE A 137 5.14 4.22 -2.78
N VAL A 138 5.51 4.97 -3.81
CA VAL A 138 4.58 5.69 -4.68
C VAL A 138 4.74 5.19 -6.11
N GLY A 139 3.65 4.73 -6.73
CA GLY A 139 3.67 4.24 -8.11
C GLY A 139 4.62 3.07 -8.36
N GLY A 140 4.95 2.27 -7.33
CA GLY A 140 5.91 1.17 -7.43
C GLY A 140 7.38 1.58 -7.30
N VAL A 141 7.65 2.85 -6.97
CA VAL A 141 9.00 3.39 -6.72
C VAL A 141 9.15 3.66 -5.23
N VAL A 142 10.26 3.22 -4.66
CA VAL A 142 10.60 3.48 -3.25
C VAL A 142 11.04 4.94 -3.11
N ILE A 143 10.35 5.70 -2.25
CA ILE A 143 10.63 7.12 -2.03
C ILE A 143 11.22 7.41 -0.65
N GLU A 144 10.89 6.60 0.36
CA GLU A 144 11.38 6.78 1.72
C GLU A 144 11.68 5.43 2.38
N THR A 145 12.80 5.34 3.06
CA THR A 145 13.25 4.15 3.80
C THR A 145 13.58 4.47 5.26
N ASN A 146 13.45 5.73 5.67
CA ASN A 146 13.70 6.12 7.05
C ASN A 146 12.43 5.92 7.88
N MET A 147 12.48 4.97 8.83
CA MET A 147 11.38 4.62 9.71
C MET A 147 10.79 5.82 10.47
N ASP A 148 11.60 6.74 10.98
CA ASP A 148 11.11 7.88 11.76
C ASP A 148 10.33 8.86 10.91
N ARG A 149 10.73 9.05 9.64
CA ARG A 149 10.01 9.88 8.67
C ARG A 149 8.69 9.24 8.28
N ILE A 150 8.68 7.92 8.03
CA ILE A 150 7.46 7.17 7.70
C ILE A 150 6.45 7.29 8.84
N VAL A 151 6.87 7.00 10.08
CA VAL A 151 6.01 7.08 11.27
C VAL A 151 5.48 8.50 11.50
N SER A 152 6.32 9.53 11.34
CA SER A 152 5.88 10.92 11.48
C SER A 152 4.91 11.36 10.40
N GLY A 153 5.12 10.91 9.14
CA GLY A 153 4.21 11.15 8.01
C GLY A 153 2.83 10.57 8.27
N VAL A 154 2.77 9.29 8.68
CA VAL A 154 1.50 8.62 9.01
C VAL A 154 0.76 9.33 10.16
N LYS A 155 1.46 9.71 11.23
CA LYS A 155 0.87 10.45 12.35
C LYS A 155 0.34 11.82 11.92
N ALA A 156 1.05 12.52 11.05
CA ALA A 156 0.61 13.80 10.49
C ALA A 156 -0.67 13.65 9.66
N GLN A 157 -0.77 12.62 8.81
CA GLN A 157 -1.98 12.32 8.04
C GLN A 157 -3.17 12.03 8.96
N GLY A 158 -3.00 11.21 10.00
CA GLY A 158 -4.05 10.90 10.97
C GLY A 158 -4.56 12.13 11.74
N THR A 159 -3.73 13.12 12.00
CA THR A 159 -4.15 14.38 12.64
C THR A 159 -4.94 15.27 11.69
N VAL A 160 -4.61 15.29 10.40
CA VAL A 160 -5.34 16.04 9.37
C VAL A 160 -6.71 15.42 9.13
N ALA A 161 -6.81 14.10 9.06
CA ALA A 161 -8.07 13.39 8.86
C ALA A 161 -9.05 13.57 10.03
N LYS A 162 -8.54 13.78 11.26
CA LYS A 162 -9.35 14.01 12.46
C LYS A 162 -9.73 15.49 12.68
N ARG A 163 -9.23 16.43 11.86
CA ARG A 163 -9.70 17.81 11.97
C ARG A 163 -11.18 17.88 11.60
N PRO A 164 -12.07 18.34 12.53
CA PRO A 164 -13.46 18.61 12.16
C PRO A 164 -13.40 19.61 11.00
N VAL A 165 -14.14 19.33 9.92
CA VAL A 165 -14.44 20.33 8.92
C VAL A 165 -15.26 21.38 9.66
N ASN A 166 -14.61 22.41 10.19
CA ASN A 166 -15.29 23.63 10.56
C ASN A 166 -15.88 24.13 9.25
N GLU A 167 -17.18 23.86 9.07
CA GLU A 167 -17.98 24.62 8.15
C GLU A 167 -17.65 26.07 8.43
N ALA A 168 -16.93 26.70 7.52
CA ALA A 168 -16.73 28.12 7.53
C ALA A 168 -18.15 28.71 7.48
N ARG A 169 -18.71 29.02 8.64
CA ARG A 169 -19.84 29.93 8.73
C ARG A 169 -19.37 31.15 7.95
N PRO A 170 -20.06 31.55 6.90
CA PRO A 170 -19.81 32.82 6.27
C PRO A 170 -20.06 33.85 7.37
N SER A 171 -18.97 34.32 7.97
CA SER A 171 -19.00 35.44 8.92
C SER A 171 -19.65 36.61 8.20
N GLY A 172 -20.86 36.90 8.64
CA GLY A 172 -21.74 38.00 8.33
C GLY A 172 -21.18 39.18 7.54
N LEU A 173 -21.53 39.22 6.27
CA LEU A 173 -21.75 40.45 5.55
C LEU A 173 -23.26 40.71 5.58
N GLY A 174 -23.72 41.23 6.71
CA GLY A 174 -25.14 41.48 6.92
C GLY A 174 -25.40 42.39 8.11
N ALA A 175 -24.58 43.43 8.29
CA ALA A 175 -24.90 44.50 9.21
C ALA A 175 -24.72 45.83 8.48
N GLY A 176 -25.83 46.37 8.00
CA GLY A 176 -25.88 47.75 7.58
C GLY A 176 -26.42 48.01 6.18
N LEU A 177 -27.73 48.00 6.04
CA LEU A 177 -28.54 48.89 5.17
C LEU A 177 -30.00 48.61 5.45
N GLY A 178 -30.47 49.03 6.63
CA GLY A 178 -31.86 49.29 6.92
C GLY A 178 -32.30 50.57 6.19
N GLY A 179 -32.51 50.47 4.88
CA GLY A 179 -33.19 51.50 4.09
C GLY A 179 -34.61 51.07 3.87
N THR A 180 -35.55 51.64 4.60
CA THR A 180 -37.01 51.57 4.32
C THR A 180 -37.27 52.19 2.96
N PHE A 181 -37.51 51.32 1.96
CA PHE A 181 -38.03 51.74 0.67
C PHE A 181 -39.56 51.84 0.77
N VAL A 182 -40.05 53.13 0.92
CA VAL A 182 -41.48 53.43 0.86
C VAL A 182 -41.86 53.61 -0.60
N TRP A 183 -42.76 52.80 -1.10
CA TRP A 183 -43.43 53.00 -2.40
C TRP A 183 -44.44 54.10 -2.30
N PRO A 184 -44.43 55.16 -3.11
CA PRO A 184 -45.55 56.07 -3.23
C PRO A 184 -46.64 55.39 -4.10
N GLY A 185 -47.80 55.22 -3.52
CA GLY A 185 -48.95 54.72 -4.20
C GLY A 185 -49.52 55.70 -5.21
N ARG A 186 -49.93 55.12 -6.35
CA ARG A 186 -51.16 55.47 -7.06
C ARG A 186 -51.54 54.31 -7.94
#